data_76ecbfe038e8e97befe5b40edcfaf2e8
#
_entry.id   76ecbfe038e8e97befe5b40edcfaf2e8
#
_cell.length_a   1.000
_cell.length_b   1.000
_cell.length_c   1.000
_cell.angle_alpha   90.00
_cell.angle_beta   90.00
_cell.angle_gamma   90.00
#
_symmetry.space_group_name_H-M   'P 1'
#
loop_
_entity.id
_entity.type
_entity.pdbx_description
1 polymer ?
#
loop_
_entity_poly.entity_id
_entity_poly.type
_entity_poly.pdbx_seq_one_letter_code
_entity_poly.pdbx_strand_id
1 'polypeptide(L)'
;MPPKFKNKVVLITGAGSGIGQAAALAFAREGAKVAVADISPQAADETVALVKKAKGKAARFAGDVSKAEDCERMVAATVKLFGGLDILCNNAGIGIAGNAVTTSEQQFDDIFRVNVKGTFLLSKEALSKVFLPKKQGVIVNTASTAGLRGIFDRCAYTASKHAIVGLTRAMAVDHVKDGVRVNCICPGTTMTPWIDKRLKEAADPKAALATLVARQPMGRLGTPEEMAAGILYLASDEAAFATGTALIVDGGYCA
;
A
#
# COMPACT_ATOMS: atom_id res chain seq x y z
N MET A 1 4.61 -23.32 -12.48
CA MET A 1 3.60 -23.40 -11.41
C MET A 1 2.33 -22.70 -11.87
N PRO A 2 1.13 -23.10 -11.47
CA PRO A 2 -0.09 -22.36 -11.81
C PRO A 2 -0.05 -20.96 -11.18
N PRO A 3 -0.72 -19.96 -11.80
CA PRO A 3 -0.75 -18.60 -11.27
C PRO A 3 -1.39 -18.57 -9.89
N LYS A 4 -0.71 -17.94 -8.91
CA LYS A 4 -1.10 -17.92 -7.47
C LYS A 4 -2.44 -17.21 -7.21
N PHE A 5 -2.78 -16.22 -8.03
CA PHE A 5 -3.99 -15.39 -7.87
C PHE A 5 -4.99 -15.55 -9.00
N LYS A 6 -4.99 -16.73 -9.66
CA LYS A 6 -5.94 -17.02 -10.77
C LYS A 6 -7.38 -16.74 -10.33
N ASN A 7 -8.06 -15.86 -11.07
CA ASN A 7 -9.44 -15.42 -10.83
C ASN A 7 -9.69 -14.59 -9.54
N LYS A 8 -8.68 -14.35 -8.71
CA LYS A 8 -8.83 -13.44 -7.55
C LYS A 8 -9.03 -12.01 -8.03
N VAL A 9 -9.80 -11.25 -7.27
CA VAL A 9 -10.02 -9.81 -7.49
C VAL A 9 -9.25 -9.02 -6.44
N VAL A 10 -8.40 -8.11 -6.89
CA VAL A 10 -7.55 -7.28 -6.02
C VAL A 10 -7.86 -5.80 -6.26
N LEU A 11 -8.15 -5.06 -5.20
CA LEU A 11 -8.24 -3.59 -5.22
C LEU A 11 -6.96 -3.01 -4.61
N ILE A 12 -6.26 -2.15 -5.36
CA ILE A 12 -5.00 -1.52 -4.92
C ILE A 12 -5.15 -0.02 -5.01
N THR A 13 -4.92 0.70 -3.90
CA THR A 13 -4.91 2.17 -3.88
C THR A 13 -3.51 2.76 -4.05
N GLY A 14 -3.42 3.98 -4.59
CA GLY A 14 -2.13 4.56 -4.97
C GLY A 14 -1.42 3.70 -6.02
N ALA A 15 -2.21 3.07 -6.89
CA ALA A 15 -1.71 2.10 -7.86
C ALA A 15 -1.26 2.75 -9.18
N GLY A 16 -1.30 4.08 -9.29
CA GLY A 16 -0.84 4.82 -10.46
C GLY A 16 0.69 4.86 -10.59
N SER A 17 1.45 4.61 -9.52
CA SER A 17 2.92 4.68 -9.55
C SER A 17 3.58 3.83 -8.48
N GLY A 18 4.91 3.72 -8.53
CA GLY A 18 5.74 3.16 -7.47
C GLY A 18 5.33 1.76 -7.01
N ILE A 19 5.25 1.55 -5.69
CA ILE A 19 4.94 0.24 -5.09
C ILE A 19 3.57 -0.27 -5.52
N GLY A 20 2.55 0.61 -5.57
CA GLY A 20 1.20 0.23 -5.97
C GLY A 20 1.12 -0.23 -7.43
N GLN A 21 1.82 0.45 -8.34
CA GLN A 21 1.91 0.06 -9.75
C GLN A 21 2.64 -1.30 -9.90
N ALA A 22 3.77 -1.46 -9.21
CA ALA A 22 4.51 -2.72 -9.23
C ALA A 22 3.67 -3.89 -8.69
N ALA A 23 2.92 -3.68 -7.60
CA ALA A 23 1.99 -4.66 -7.06
C ALA A 23 0.88 -5.00 -8.07
N ALA A 24 0.29 -3.99 -8.74
CA ALA A 24 -0.74 -4.20 -9.75
C ALA A 24 -0.24 -5.08 -10.90
N LEU A 25 0.96 -4.81 -11.39
CA LEU A 25 1.61 -5.61 -12.44
C LEU A 25 1.91 -7.03 -11.95
N ALA A 26 2.40 -7.19 -10.73
CA ALA A 26 2.75 -8.50 -10.16
C ALA A 26 1.50 -9.36 -9.94
N PHE A 27 0.42 -8.83 -9.35
CA PHE A 27 -0.85 -9.53 -9.21
C PHE A 27 -1.45 -9.95 -10.56
N ALA A 28 -1.39 -9.06 -11.55
CA ALA A 28 -1.90 -9.35 -12.88
C ALA A 28 -1.12 -10.49 -13.56
N ARG A 29 0.21 -10.54 -13.43
CA ARG A 29 1.06 -11.64 -13.93
C ARG A 29 0.69 -12.98 -13.29
N GLU A 30 0.26 -12.95 -12.04
CA GLU A 30 -0.22 -14.12 -11.28
C GLU A 30 -1.72 -14.41 -11.49
N GLY A 31 -2.35 -13.80 -12.51
CA GLY A 31 -3.70 -14.14 -12.96
C GLY A 31 -4.85 -13.44 -12.23
N ALA A 32 -4.55 -12.44 -11.39
CA ALA A 32 -5.58 -11.63 -10.74
C ALA A 32 -6.26 -10.67 -11.72
N LYS A 33 -7.52 -10.31 -11.38
CA LYS A 33 -8.22 -9.14 -11.92
C LYS A 33 -7.91 -7.95 -11.01
N VAL A 34 -7.33 -6.88 -11.54
CA VAL A 34 -6.80 -5.78 -10.74
C VAL A 34 -7.65 -4.52 -10.89
N ALA A 35 -8.22 -4.05 -9.79
CA ALA A 35 -8.82 -2.71 -9.67
C ALA A 35 -7.70 -1.73 -9.29
N VAL A 36 -7.29 -0.91 -10.26
CA VAL A 36 -6.24 0.10 -10.12
C VAL A 36 -6.87 1.40 -9.63
N ALA A 37 -6.73 1.71 -8.35
CA ALA A 37 -7.30 2.92 -7.77
C ALA A 37 -6.21 3.98 -7.52
N ASP A 38 -6.45 5.20 -7.96
CA ASP A 38 -5.57 6.34 -7.73
C ASP A 38 -6.36 7.65 -7.72
N ILE A 39 -5.83 8.67 -7.05
CA ILE A 39 -6.39 10.02 -7.09
C ILE A 39 -6.17 10.67 -8.47
N SER A 40 -5.09 10.29 -9.18
CA SER A 40 -4.81 10.68 -10.55
C SER A 40 -5.41 9.68 -11.54
N PRO A 41 -6.47 10.05 -12.26
CA PRO A 41 -7.05 9.18 -13.29
C PRO A 41 -6.04 8.79 -14.36
N GLN A 42 -5.17 9.72 -14.76
CA GLN A 42 -4.15 9.49 -15.79
C GLN A 42 -3.12 8.44 -15.33
N ALA A 43 -2.58 8.56 -14.12
CA ALA A 43 -1.61 7.59 -13.61
C ALA A 43 -2.22 6.18 -13.47
N ALA A 44 -3.50 6.11 -13.08
CA ALA A 44 -4.21 4.84 -13.04
C ALA A 44 -4.42 4.25 -14.45
N ASP A 45 -4.74 5.08 -15.47
CA ASP A 45 -4.88 4.62 -16.86
C ASP A 45 -3.55 4.10 -17.41
N GLU A 46 -2.42 4.75 -17.10
CA GLU A 46 -1.08 4.28 -17.48
C GLU A 46 -0.79 2.89 -16.90
N THR A 47 -1.10 2.68 -15.63
CA THR A 47 -0.96 1.35 -14.99
C THR A 47 -1.86 0.31 -15.61
N VAL A 48 -3.13 0.65 -15.89
CA VAL A 48 -4.07 -0.25 -16.60
C VAL A 48 -3.54 -0.62 -17.99
N ALA A 49 -2.97 0.34 -18.72
CA ALA A 49 -2.38 0.08 -20.04
C ALA A 49 -1.19 -0.89 -19.94
N LEU A 50 -0.31 -0.72 -18.94
CA LEU A 50 0.81 -1.62 -18.70
C LEU A 50 0.33 -3.05 -18.36
N VAL A 51 -0.69 -3.19 -17.50
CA VAL A 51 -1.28 -4.50 -17.16
C VAL A 51 -1.87 -5.16 -18.40
N LYS A 52 -2.64 -4.42 -19.22
CA LYS A 52 -3.23 -4.94 -20.47
C LYS A 52 -2.16 -5.34 -21.49
N LYS A 53 -1.09 -4.55 -21.63
CA LYS A 53 0.06 -4.88 -22.49
C LYS A 53 0.71 -6.22 -22.06
N ALA A 54 0.74 -6.51 -20.76
CA ALA A 54 1.17 -7.79 -20.22
C ALA A 54 0.09 -8.89 -20.27
N LYS A 55 -1.00 -8.70 -21.02
CA LYS A 55 -2.14 -9.60 -21.18
C LYS A 55 -2.91 -9.87 -19.87
N GLY A 56 -2.76 -9.03 -18.86
CA GLY A 56 -3.50 -9.06 -17.61
C GLY A 56 -4.88 -8.38 -17.71
N LYS A 57 -5.69 -8.53 -16.66
CA LYS A 57 -7.02 -7.92 -16.54
C LYS A 57 -6.97 -6.80 -15.51
N ALA A 58 -7.21 -5.57 -15.93
CA ALA A 58 -7.28 -4.42 -15.02
C ALA A 58 -8.33 -3.40 -15.45
N ALA A 59 -8.84 -2.65 -14.49
CA ALA A 59 -9.70 -1.50 -14.70
C ALA A 59 -9.31 -0.37 -13.75
N ARG A 60 -9.51 0.89 -14.21
CA ARG A 60 -9.26 2.09 -13.42
C ARG A 60 -10.44 2.43 -12.51
N PHE A 61 -10.09 2.90 -11.30
CA PHE A 61 -11.03 3.54 -10.37
C PHE A 61 -10.38 4.83 -9.83
N ALA A 62 -10.89 5.99 -10.24
CA ALA A 62 -10.42 7.27 -9.72
C ALA A 62 -11.12 7.62 -8.41
N GLY A 63 -10.36 8.05 -7.40
CA GLY A 63 -10.93 8.49 -6.12
C GLY A 63 -9.89 8.89 -5.09
N ASP A 64 -10.34 9.71 -4.14
CA ASP A 64 -9.57 10.14 -2.97
C ASP A 64 -9.91 9.23 -1.78
N VAL A 65 -8.95 8.43 -1.32
CA VAL A 65 -9.14 7.51 -0.18
C VAL A 65 -9.53 8.21 1.12
N SER A 66 -9.29 9.51 1.23
CA SER A 66 -9.67 10.30 2.42
C SER A 66 -11.17 10.64 2.48
N LYS A 67 -11.92 10.35 1.41
CA LYS A 67 -13.37 10.59 1.27
C LYS A 67 -14.14 9.28 1.35
N ALA A 68 -15.11 9.21 2.26
CA ALA A 68 -15.90 8.00 2.49
C ALA A 68 -16.68 7.56 1.24
N GLU A 69 -17.31 8.52 0.56
CA GLU A 69 -18.08 8.27 -0.66
C GLU A 69 -17.23 7.72 -1.82
N ASP A 70 -15.96 8.12 -1.91
CA ASP A 70 -15.04 7.58 -2.90
C ASP A 70 -14.62 6.15 -2.55
N CYS A 71 -14.40 5.85 -1.27
CA CYS A 71 -14.09 4.50 -0.79
C CYS A 71 -15.25 3.54 -1.06
N GLU A 72 -16.49 3.95 -0.73
CA GLU A 72 -17.69 3.18 -1.03
C GLU A 72 -17.83 2.91 -2.52
N ARG A 73 -17.68 3.96 -3.35
CA ARG A 73 -17.76 3.84 -4.81
C ARG A 73 -16.69 2.89 -5.38
N MET A 74 -15.43 2.97 -4.91
CA MET A 74 -14.36 2.10 -5.38
C MET A 74 -14.61 0.63 -5.06
N VAL A 75 -15.07 0.31 -3.86
CA VAL A 75 -15.41 -1.06 -3.47
C VAL A 75 -16.61 -1.57 -4.28
N ALA A 76 -17.71 -0.81 -4.31
CA ALA A 76 -18.93 -1.19 -5.03
C ALA A 76 -18.68 -1.39 -6.53
N ALA A 77 -17.94 -0.47 -7.17
CA ALA A 77 -17.63 -0.57 -8.59
C ALA A 77 -16.68 -1.76 -8.88
N THR A 78 -15.74 -2.07 -8.00
CA THR A 78 -14.87 -3.24 -8.12
C THR A 78 -15.69 -4.54 -8.08
N VAL A 79 -16.59 -4.66 -7.11
CA VAL A 79 -17.48 -5.82 -6.98
C VAL A 79 -18.39 -5.94 -8.20
N LYS A 80 -19.00 -4.85 -8.66
CA LYS A 80 -19.87 -4.83 -9.83
C LYS A 80 -19.15 -5.27 -11.10
N LEU A 81 -17.91 -4.81 -11.32
CA LEU A 81 -17.17 -5.08 -12.55
C LEU A 81 -16.57 -6.48 -12.60
N PHE A 82 -15.98 -6.93 -11.49
CA PHE A 82 -15.20 -8.18 -11.46
C PHE A 82 -15.93 -9.36 -10.81
N GLY A 83 -17.09 -9.13 -10.21
CA GLY A 83 -17.90 -10.15 -9.55
C GLY A 83 -17.54 -10.43 -8.10
N GLY A 84 -16.73 -9.58 -7.47
CA GLY A 84 -16.33 -9.72 -6.07
C GLY A 84 -15.08 -8.91 -5.73
N LEU A 85 -14.60 -9.13 -4.49
CA LEU A 85 -13.31 -8.63 -4.00
C LEU A 85 -12.73 -9.72 -3.08
N ASP A 86 -11.46 -10.06 -3.26
CA ASP A 86 -10.75 -11.06 -2.46
C ASP A 86 -9.63 -10.43 -1.63
N ILE A 87 -8.96 -9.43 -2.19
CA ILE A 87 -7.78 -8.80 -1.61
C ILE A 87 -7.91 -7.28 -1.71
N LEU A 88 -7.67 -6.59 -0.60
CA LEU A 88 -7.52 -5.14 -0.54
C LEU A 88 -6.08 -4.78 -0.20
N CYS A 89 -5.41 -4.00 -1.05
CA CYS A 89 -4.10 -3.42 -0.78
C CYS A 89 -4.24 -1.92 -0.54
N ASN A 90 -4.20 -1.50 0.72
CA ASN A 90 -4.16 -0.10 1.12
C ASN A 90 -2.73 0.42 0.97
N ASN A 91 -2.41 0.93 -0.21
CA ASN A 91 -1.06 1.42 -0.50
C ASN A 91 -1.01 2.95 -0.68
N ALA A 92 -2.13 3.61 -0.96
CA ALA A 92 -2.17 5.07 -1.05
C ALA A 92 -1.63 5.74 0.22
N GLY A 93 -0.78 6.74 0.03
CA GLY A 93 -0.23 7.49 1.15
C GLY A 93 0.67 8.63 0.69
N ILE A 94 0.82 9.62 1.56
CA ILE A 94 1.70 10.77 1.36
C ILE A 94 2.80 10.81 2.41
N GLY A 95 3.90 11.46 2.09
CA GLY A 95 5.02 11.69 3.00
C GLY A 95 5.35 13.16 3.11
N ILE A 96 5.50 13.63 4.33
CA ILE A 96 5.87 15.02 4.65
C ILE A 96 7.18 15.01 5.43
N ALA A 97 8.10 15.92 5.13
CA ALA A 97 9.26 16.21 5.94
C ALA A 97 8.89 17.26 7.00
N GLY A 98 9.41 17.11 8.19
CA GLY A 98 9.22 18.05 9.29
C GLY A 98 9.34 17.35 10.64
N ASN A 99 9.90 18.08 11.61
CA ASN A 99 9.91 17.73 13.03
C ASN A 99 8.65 18.30 13.73
N ALA A 100 8.53 18.14 15.04
CA ALA A 100 7.35 18.59 15.78
C ALA A 100 7.16 20.14 15.78
N VAL A 101 8.23 20.90 15.54
CA VAL A 101 8.17 22.36 15.50
C VAL A 101 7.87 22.87 14.08
N THR A 102 8.42 22.21 13.06
CA THR A 102 8.32 22.66 11.66
C THR A 102 7.13 22.08 10.90
N THR A 103 6.48 21.03 11.43
CA THR A 103 5.26 20.48 10.83
C THR A 103 4.07 21.34 11.22
N SER A 104 3.37 21.91 10.23
CA SER A 104 2.13 22.66 10.49
C SER A 104 0.98 21.72 10.86
N GLU A 105 -0.04 22.27 11.56
CA GLU A 105 -1.30 21.56 11.88
C GLU A 105 -1.95 20.99 10.61
N GLN A 106 -2.07 21.80 9.56
CA GLN A 106 -2.62 21.35 8.28
C GLN A 106 -1.84 20.18 7.67
N GLN A 107 -0.51 20.20 7.73
CA GLN A 107 0.33 19.09 7.26
C GLN A 107 0.11 17.82 8.08
N PHE A 108 -0.04 17.98 9.40
CA PHE A 108 -0.36 16.86 10.30
C PHE A 108 -1.71 16.25 9.96
N ASP A 109 -2.75 17.07 9.81
CA ASP A 109 -4.10 16.63 9.47
C ASP A 109 -4.15 15.96 8.10
N ASP A 110 -3.49 16.52 7.09
CA ASP A 110 -3.46 15.96 5.75
C ASP A 110 -2.82 14.57 5.72
N ILE A 111 -1.72 14.37 6.43
CA ILE A 111 -1.05 13.06 6.46
C ILE A 111 -1.91 12.01 7.18
N PHE A 112 -2.58 12.37 8.28
CA PHE A 112 -3.49 11.48 8.97
C PHE A 112 -4.75 11.20 8.16
N ARG A 113 -5.30 12.23 7.52
CA ARG A 113 -6.48 12.12 6.65
C ARG A 113 -6.24 11.13 5.50
N VAL A 114 -5.10 11.19 4.83
CA VAL A 114 -4.79 10.30 3.72
C VAL A 114 -4.32 8.92 4.22
N ASN A 115 -3.26 8.89 5.04
CA ASN A 115 -2.61 7.63 5.38
C ASN A 115 -3.44 6.78 6.34
N VAL A 116 -4.02 7.39 7.37
CA VAL A 116 -4.69 6.66 8.47
C VAL A 116 -6.18 6.52 8.19
N LYS A 117 -6.88 7.66 8.04
CA LYS A 117 -8.32 7.65 7.78
C LYS A 117 -8.65 6.96 6.47
N GLY A 118 -7.84 7.19 5.40
CA GLY A 118 -8.04 6.52 4.12
C GLY A 118 -7.94 5.00 4.21
N THR A 119 -6.90 4.49 4.88
CA THR A 119 -6.76 3.04 5.16
C THR A 119 -7.95 2.50 5.96
N PHE A 120 -8.40 3.23 6.99
CA PHE A 120 -9.55 2.83 7.80
C PHE A 120 -10.84 2.78 6.98
N LEU A 121 -11.16 3.85 6.24
CA LEU A 121 -12.40 3.95 5.47
C LEU A 121 -12.52 2.83 4.44
N LEU A 122 -11.46 2.62 3.65
CA LEU A 122 -11.52 1.59 2.60
C LEU A 122 -11.56 0.18 3.20
N SER A 123 -10.84 -0.07 4.30
CA SER A 123 -10.92 -1.34 5.03
C SER A 123 -12.32 -1.57 5.59
N LYS A 124 -12.94 -0.55 6.17
CA LYS A 124 -14.32 -0.60 6.66
C LYS A 124 -15.31 -1.00 5.57
N GLU A 125 -15.21 -0.37 4.38
CA GLU A 125 -16.09 -0.69 3.26
C GLU A 125 -15.87 -2.12 2.75
N ALA A 126 -14.62 -2.55 2.55
CA ALA A 126 -14.31 -3.91 2.11
C ALA A 126 -14.76 -4.96 3.14
N LEU A 127 -14.51 -4.71 4.43
CA LEU A 127 -14.96 -5.59 5.52
C LEU A 127 -16.48 -5.70 5.53
N SER A 128 -17.19 -4.58 5.72
CA SER A 128 -18.64 -4.58 5.94
C SER A 128 -19.45 -5.07 4.74
N LYS A 129 -19.03 -4.73 3.52
CA LYS A 129 -19.80 -5.01 2.31
C LYS A 129 -19.41 -6.32 1.63
N VAL A 130 -18.18 -6.84 1.86
CA VAL A 130 -17.68 -7.99 1.11
C VAL A 130 -17.11 -9.08 1.99
N PHE A 131 -16.10 -8.78 2.81
CA PHE A 131 -15.31 -9.82 3.47
C PHE A 131 -16.08 -10.52 4.59
N LEU A 132 -16.79 -9.76 5.45
CA LEU A 132 -17.58 -10.35 6.55
C LEU A 132 -18.77 -11.17 6.03
N PRO A 133 -19.58 -10.69 5.06
CA PRO A 133 -20.62 -11.52 4.45
C PRO A 133 -20.09 -12.79 3.78
N LYS A 134 -18.92 -12.70 3.16
CA LYS A 134 -18.26 -13.83 2.47
C LYS A 134 -17.50 -14.76 3.41
N LYS A 135 -17.22 -14.32 4.66
CA LYS A 135 -16.35 -14.97 5.64
C LYS A 135 -14.97 -15.30 5.05
N GLN A 136 -14.45 -14.44 4.22
CA GLN A 136 -13.15 -14.60 3.56
C GLN A 136 -12.67 -13.26 3.02
N GLY A 137 -11.42 -12.91 3.29
CA GLY A 137 -10.77 -11.73 2.72
C GLY A 137 -9.33 -11.57 3.18
N VAL A 138 -8.57 -10.79 2.43
CA VAL A 138 -7.22 -10.42 2.83
C VAL A 138 -7.03 -8.91 2.68
N ILE A 139 -6.51 -8.27 3.72
CA ILE A 139 -6.09 -6.86 3.69
C ILE A 139 -4.57 -6.80 3.87
N VAL A 140 -3.89 -6.09 2.97
CA VAL A 140 -2.46 -5.78 3.08
C VAL A 140 -2.30 -4.27 3.10
N ASN A 141 -1.83 -3.73 4.22
CA ASN A 141 -1.58 -2.31 4.40
C ASN A 141 -0.11 -1.96 4.11
N THR A 142 0.15 -0.85 3.47
CA THR A 142 1.51 -0.33 3.29
C THR A 142 1.85 0.63 4.42
N ALA A 143 2.52 0.11 5.46
CA ALA A 143 3.11 0.90 6.53
C ALA A 143 4.46 1.51 6.08
N SER A 144 5.51 1.34 6.84
CA SER A 144 6.90 1.77 6.58
C SER A 144 7.77 1.30 7.74
N THR A 145 9.09 1.28 7.59
CA THR A 145 10.03 1.26 8.72
C THR A 145 9.76 2.40 9.72
N ALA A 146 9.23 3.54 9.23
CA ALA A 146 8.74 4.63 10.08
C ALA A 146 7.53 4.24 10.98
N GLY A 147 6.89 3.12 10.75
CA GLY A 147 5.85 2.56 11.63
C GLY A 147 6.40 1.67 12.75
N LEU A 148 7.72 1.48 12.79
CA LEU A 148 8.41 0.61 13.75
C LEU A 148 9.47 1.35 14.56
N ARG A 149 9.98 2.47 14.03
CA ARG A 149 11.02 3.30 14.66
C ARG A 149 10.86 4.78 14.30
N GLY A 150 11.48 5.65 15.08
CA GLY A 150 11.59 7.07 14.75
C GLY A 150 12.48 7.31 13.51
N ILE A 151 12.06 8.19 12.63
CA ILE A 151 12.83 8.65 11.48
C ILE A 151 13.07 10.16 11.64
N PHE A 152 14.33 10.58 11.52
CA PHE A 152 14.70 11.98 11.62
C PHE A 152 13.90 12.83 10.63
N ASP A 153 13.38 13.96 11.10
CA ASP A 153 12.61 14.93 10.32
C ASP A 153 11.36 14.33 9.62
N ARG A 154 10.63 13.45 10.35
CA ARG A 154 9.44 12.73 9.87
C ARG A 154 8.38 12.56 10.96
N CYS A 155 8.17 13.57 11.82
CA CYS A 155 7.31 13.46 13.00
C CYS A 155 5.90 12.96 12.65
N ALA A 156 5.13 13.70 11.86
CA ALA A 156 3.76 13.33 11.48
C ALA A 156 3.71 12.04 10.64
N TYR A 157 4.68 11.86 9.72
CA TYR A 157 4.76 10.63 8.92
C TYR A 157 4.99 9.40 9.79
N THR A 158 5.94 9.47 10.71
CA THR A 158 6.25 8.39 11.68
C THR A 158 5.00 8.04 12.49
N ALA A 159 4.32 9.04 13.06
CA ALA A 159 3.09 8.83 13.81
C ALA A 159 2.01 8.15 12.95
N SER A 160 1.79 8.61 11.71
CA SER A 160 0.81 8.01 10.80
C SER A 160 1.12 6.55 10.46
N LYS A 161 2.40 6.20 10.28
CA LYS A 161 2.80 4.83 9.93
C LYS A 161 2.76 3.88 11.13
N HIS A 162 3.00 4.36 12.36
CA HIS A 162 2.70 3.61 13.58
C HIS A 162 1.19 3.35 13.72
N ALA A 163 0.36 4.33 13.41
CA ALA A 163 -1.10 4.16 13.40
C ALA A 163 -1.55 3.06 12.41
N ILE A 164 -0.93 2.95 11.21
CA ILE A 164 -1.21 1.86 10.26
C ILE A 164 -0.87 0.49 10.85
N VAL A 165 0.26 0.35 11.54
CA VAL A 165 0.63 -0.90 12.22
C VAL A 165 -0.39 -1.23 13.32
N GLY A 166 -0.80 -0.22 14.10
CA GLY A 166 -1.85 -0.37 15.13
C GLY A 166 -3.19 -0.83 14.54
N LEU A 167 -3.67 -0.14 13.49
CA LEU A 167 -4.90 -0.52 12.77
C LEU A 167 -4.82 -1.93 12.20
N THR A 168 -3.68 -2.33 11.64
CA THR A 168 -3.46 -3.68 11.11
C THR A 168 -3.67 -4.73 12.20
N ARG A 169 -3.06 -4.54 13.36
CA ARG A 169 -3.16 -5.47 14.49
C ARG A 169 -4.57 -5.54 15.06
N ALA A 170 -5.23 -4.39 15.24
CA ALA A 170 -6.60 -4.33 15.74
C ALA A 170 -7.56 -5.07 14.80
N MET A 171 -7.58 -4.72 13.50
CA MET A 171 -8.45 -5.38 12.53
C MET A 171 -8.14 -6.88 12.39
N ALA A 172 -6.88 -7.30 12.54
CA ALA A 172 -6.52 -8.71 12.50
C ALA A 172 -7.16 -9.51 13.65
N VAL A 173 -7.09 -8.98 14.88
CA VAL A 173 -7.68 -9.62 16.07
C VAL A 173 -9.20 -9.63 15.98
N ASP A 174 -9.80 -8.51 15.54
CA ASP A 174 -11.26 -8.35 15.47
C ASP A 174 -11.90 -9.33 14.45
N HIS A 175 -11.21 -9.61 13.33
CA HIS A 175 -11.81 -10.30 12.19
C HIS A 175 -11.19 -11.66 11.82
N VAL A 176 -10.25 -12.19 12.61
CA VAL A 176 -9.67 -13.51 12.34
C VAL A 176 -10.71 -14.63 12.36
N LYS A 177 -11.69 -14.56 13.25
CA LYS A 177 -12.79 -15.55 13.33
C LYS A 177 -13.78 -15.43 12.17
N ASP A 178 -13.77 -14.31 11.47
CA ASP A 178 -14.57 -14.08 10.27
C ASP A 178 -13.86 -14.55 8.99
N GLY A 179 -12.71 -15.21 9.10
CA GLY A 179 -11.92 -15.68 7.97
C GLY A 179 -11.18 -14.56 7.23
N VAL A 180 -10.95 -13.41 7.88
CA VAL A 180 -10.21 -12.29 7.29
C VAL A 180 -8.81 -12.21 7.89
N ARG A 181 -7.79 -12.14 7.02
CA ARG A 181 -6.40 -11.85 7.42
C ARG A 181 -6.06 -10.39 7.14
N VAL A 182 -5.44 -9.74 8.09
CA VAL A 182 -4.99 -8.35 7.94
C VAL A 182 -3.52 -8.25 8.33
N ASN A 183 -2.68 -7.83 7.39
CA ASN A 183 -1.24 -7.70 7.59
C ASN A 183 -0.74 -6.36 7.04
N CYS A 184 0.48 -5.95 7.39
CA CYS A 184 1.12 -4.83 6.73
C CYS A 184 2.55 -5.16 6.29
N ILE A 185 2.96 -4.52 5.20
CA ILE A 185 4.37 -4.44 4.81
C ILE A 185 4.97 -3.17 5.39
N CYS A 186 6.24 -3.23 5.82
CA CYS A 186 7.03 -2.11 6.33
C CYS A 186 8.26 -1.89 5.42
N PRO A 187 8.10 -1.17 4.30
CA PRO A 187 9.21 -0.88 3.39
C PRO A 187 10.29 -0.01 4.04
N GLY A 188 11.56 -0.32 3.73
CA GLY A 188 12.65 0.63 3.81
C GLY A 188 12.59 1.69 2.72
N THR A 189 13.67 2.44 2.54
CA THR A 189 13.72 3.44 1.46
C THR A 189 13.70 2.73 0.11
N THR A 190 12.63 2.96 -0.65
CA THR A 190 12.37 2.33 -1.95
C THR A 190 12.47 3.37 -3.05
N MET A 191 13.19 3.05 -4.14
CA MET A 191 13.33 3.93 -5.31
C MET A 191 12.00 4.01 -6.07
N THR A 192 11.17 4.94 -5.68
CA THR A 192 9.88 5.25 -6.32
C THR A 192 10.00 6.56 -7.09
N PRO A 193 9.06 6.88 -8.01
CA PRO A 193 9.04 8.18 -8.70
C PRO A 193 9.03 9.37 -7.73
N TRP A 194 8.42 9.22 -6.55
CA TRP A 194 8.44 10.26 -5.51
C TRP A 194 9.85 10.46 -4.91
N ILE A 195 10.60 9.39 -4.65
CA ILE A 195 12.00 9.49 -4.17
C ILE A 195 12.89 10.05 -5.27
N ASP A 196 12.74 9.58 -6.52
CA ASP A 196 13.50 10.08 -7.67
C ASP A 196 13.31 11.60 -7.86
N LYS A 197 12.04 12.07 -7.81
CA LYS A 197 11.74 13.49 -7.87
C LYS A 197 12.44 14.27 -6.76
N ARG A 198 12.35 13.81 -5.52
CA ARG A 198 13.00 14.47 -4.37
C ARG A 198 14.53 14.51 -4.47
N LEU A 199 15.13 13.46 -5.02
CA LEU A 199 16.58 13.43 -5.27
C LEU A 199 16.96 14.48 -6.31
N LYS A 200 16.19 14.60 -7.41
CA LYS A 200 16.42 15.61 -8.45
C LYS A 200 16.26 17.06 -7.96
N GLU A 201 15.39 17.28 -6.98
CA GLU A 201 15.14 18.59 -6.37
C GLU A 201 16.12 18.94 -5.23
N ALA A 202 16.98 18.00 -4.80
CA ALA A 202 17.97 18.25 -3.75
C ALA A 202 19.12 19.13 -4.26
N ALA A 203 19.68 19.96 -3.38
CA ALA A 203 20.84 20.81 -3.70
C ALA A 203 22.06 20.00 -4.19
N ASP A 204 22.27 18.82 -3.61
CA ASP A 204 23.24 17.81 -4.09
C ASP A 204 22.54 16.44 -4.18
N PRO A 205 22.09 16.05 -5.39
CA PRO A 205 21.42 14.76 -5.60
C PRO A 205 22.28 13.54 -5.24
N LYS A 206 23.60 13.62 -5.44
CA LYS A 206 24.52 12.50 -5.13
C LYS A 206 24.67 12.30 -3.62
N ALA A 207 24.90 13.37 -2.88
CA ALA A 207 24.97 13.33 -1.42
C ALA A 207 23.62 12.90 -0.80
N ALA A 208 22.50 13.39 -1.33
CA ALA A 208 21.17 12.98 -0.90
C ALA A 208 20.93 11.49 -1.12
N LEU A 209 21.30 10.95 -2.29
CA LEU A 209 21.20 9.51 -2.57
C LEU A 209 22.10 8.70 -1.64
N ALA A 210 23.37 9.10 -1.45
CA ALA A 210 24.30 8.43 -0.56
C ALA A 210 23.75 8.37 0.88
N THR A 211 23.14 9.45 1.36
CA THR A 211 22.49 9.51 2.68
C THR A 211 21.33 8.52 2.79
N LEU A 212 20.52 8.37 1.75
CA LEU A 212 19.42 7.40 1.73
C LEU A 212 19.95 5.95 1.68
N VAL A 213 20.97 5.68 0.89
CA VAL A 213 21.61 4.36 0.75
C VAL A 213 22.25 3.93 2.08
N ALA A 214 22.96 4.84 2.75
CA ALA A 214 23.63 4.55 4.02
C ALA A 214 22.69 4.11 5.16
N ARG A 215 21.37 4.34 5.01
CA ARG A 215 20.37 3.85 5.98
C ARG A 215 20.13 2.34 5.88
N GLN A 216 20.35 1.75 4.71
CA GLN A 216 20.16 0.32 4.49
C GLN A 216 21.51 -0.40 4.53
N PRO A 217 21.73 -1.32 5.51
CA PRO A 217 22.94 -2.15 5.57
C PRO A 217 23.27 -2.91 4.29
N MET A 218 22.26 -3.25 3.47
CA MET A 218 22.46 -3.84 2.14
C MET A 218 23.19 -2.92 1.14
N GLY A 219 23.40 -1.63 1.46
CA GLY A 219 24.14 -0.69 0.60
C GLY A 219 23.41 -0.24 -0.65
N ARG A 220 22.08 -0.39 -0.71
CA ARG A 220 21.24 0.07 -1.82
C ARG A 220 19.82 0.40 -1.35
N LEU A 221 19.09 1.12 -2.18
CA LEU A 221 17.65 1.28 -1.99
C LEU A 221 16.91 0.01 -2.45
N GLY A 222 15.74 -0.22 -1.86
CA GLY A 222 14.82 -1.24 -2.34
C GLY A 222 14.17 -0.82 -3.67
N THR A 223 13.64 -1.78 -4.41
CA THR A 223 12.85 -1.52 -5.63
C THR A 223 11.35 -1.68 -5.35
N PRO A 224 10.47 -1.05 -6.14
CA PRO A 224 9.03 -1.27 -6.04
C PRO A 224 8.64 -2.74 -6.19
N GLU A 225 9.35 -3.50 -7.02
CA GLU A 225 9.12 -4.92 -7.26
C GLU A 225 9.43 -5.79 -6.04
N GLU A 226 10.47 -5.45 -5.26
CA GLU A 226 10.79 -6.14 -4.00
C GLU A 226 9.69 -5.93 -2.96
N MET A 227 9.13 -4.71 -2.90
CA MET A 227 7.97 -4.42 -2.03
C MET A 227 6.72 -5.16 -2.52
N ALA A 228 6.48 -5.17 -3.83
CA ALA A 228 5.37 -5.90 -4.43
C ALA A 228 5.44 -7.40 -4.11
N ALA A 229 6.63 -8.02 -4.14
CA ALA A 229 6.81 -9.42 -3.76
C ALA A 229 6.36 -9.69 -2.31
N GLY A 230 6.71 -8.81 -1.38
CA GLY A 230 6.24 -8.90 0.02
C GLY A 230 4.72 -8.74 0.15
N ILE A 231 4.10 -7.84 -0.63
CA ILE A 231 2.65 -7.67 -0.67
C ILE A 231 1.97 -8.94 -1.19
N LEU A 232 2.47 -9.52 -2.28
CA LEU A 232 1.93 -10.75 -2.84
C LEU A 232 2.06 -11.92 -1.86
N TYR A 233 3.21 -12.06 -1.19
CA TYR A 233 3.38 -13.07 -0.15
C TYR A 233 2.31 -12.96 0.93
N LEU A 234 2.13 -11.77 1.53
CA LEU A 234 1.13 -11.54 2.57
C LEU A 234 -0.31 -11.80 2.09
N ALA A 235 -0.57 -11.56 0.80
CA ALA A 235 -1.88 -11.78 0.18
C ALA A 235 -2.15 -13.26 -0.18
N SER A 236 -1.11 -14.07 -0.32
CA SER A 236 -1.19 -15.46 -0.80
C SER A 236 -1.60 -16.46 0.29
N ASP A 237 -1.93 -17.68 -0.12
CA ASP A 237 -2.20 -18.81 0.76
C ASP A 237 -0.92 -19.31 1.46
N GLU A 238 0.28 -18.98 0.95
CA GLU A 238 1.56 -19.24 1.61
C GLU A 238 1.67 -18.51 2.96
N ALA A 239 0.94 -17.41 3.13
CA ALA A 239 0.84 -16.64 4.38
C ALA A 239 -0.45 -16.96 5.16
N ALA A 240 -1.07 -18.14 4.97
CA ALA A 240 -2.36 -18.49 5.59
C ALA A 240 -2.36 -18.38 7.12
N PHE A 241 -1.23 -18.63 7.78
CA PHE A 241 -1.09 -18.51 9.24
C PHE A 241 -0.57 -17.16 9.71
N ALA A 242 -0.41 -16.18 8.79
CA ALA A 242 0.04 -14.82 9.12
C ALA A 242 -1.15 -13.86 9.17
N THR A 243 -1.45 -13.32 10.35
CA THR A 243 -2.37 -12.19 10.55
C THR A 243 -1.86 -11.29 11.67
N GLY A 244 -2.06 -9.98 11.55
CA GLY A 244 -1.54 -8.97 12.48
C GLY A 244 -0.02 -8.72 12.36
N THR A 245 0.66 -9.31 11.36
CA THR A 245 2.11 -9.17 11.19
C THR A 245 2.48 -7.87 10.49
N ALA A 246 3.67 -7.36 10.82
CA ALA A 246 4.36 -6.29 10.11
C ALA A 246 5.59 -6.91 9.42
N LEU A 247 5.47 -7.21 8.12
CA LEU A 247 6.57 -7.75 7.33
C LEU A 247 7.56 -6.64 6.97
N ILE A 248 8.77 -6.74 7.50
CA ILE A 248 9.84 -5.77 7.26
C ILE A 248 10.57 -6.14 5.96
N VAL A 249 10.67 -5.19 5.03
CA VAL A 249 11.42 -5.33 3.77
C VAL A 249 12.24 -4.04 3.59
N ASP A 250 13.41 -3.97 4.21
CA ASP A 250 14.12 -2.70 4.41
C ASP A 250 15.65 -2.75 4.23
N GLY A 251 16.18 -3.86 3.77
CA GLY A 251 17.64 -4.02 3.61
C GLY A 251 18.42 -3.98 4.91
N GLY A 252 17.78 -4.35 6.04
CA GLY A 252 18.40 -4.43 7.37
C GLY A 252 18.31 -3.13 8.19
N TYR A 253 17.54 -2.12 7.76
CA TYR A 253 17.47 -0.81 8.44
C TYR A 253 16.86 -0.89 9.85
N CYS A 254 16.00 -1.87 10.11
CA CYS A 254 15.37 -2.09 11.41
C CYS A 254 15.98 -3.27 12.20
N ALA A 255 17.05 -3.89 11.69
CA ALA A 255 17.73 -4.99 12.38
C ALA A 255 18.57 -4.50 13.57
#